data_a21749be3a7b5ea02c26e3acb231271d
#
_entry.id   a21749be3a7b5ea02c26e3acb231271d
#
_cell.length_a   1.000
_cell.length_b   1.000
_cell.length_c   1.000
_cell.angle_alpha   90.00
_cell.angle_beta   90.00
_cell.angle_gamma   90.00
#
_symmetry.space_group_name_H-M   'P 1'
#
loop_
_entity.id
_entity.type
_entity.pdbx_description
1 polymer ?
#
loop_
_entity_poly.entity_id
_entity_poly.type
_entity_poly.pdbx_seq_one_letter_code
_entity_poly.pdbx_strand_id
1 'polypeptide(L)'
;RVGKLILKQAADKVQRVTMELSGHSPFIVFEDADIKKAADIAISAKFRNNGQVCISPNRFYIHENKKDEFVNLFVEKTKKLKIGNGMDPDTQLGPLTTQKRLNEIEELVEKTKQEGAKVLLGGKRPAGFNKGFFYEPTIFDNVKDDFTIMKQEPFGPLVPMLSFKSFDEVIERANNHELGLCSYVCTKSMENAHLASEQLETGSVAVNTGVVAIAEAPFGGIKQSG
;
A
#
# COMPACT_ATOMS: atom_id res chain seq x y z
N ARG A 1 -14.78 -6.37 9.99
CA ARG A 1 -15.78 -7.37 10.47
C ARG A 1 -15.37 -7.97 11.81
N VAL A 2 -14.19 -8.56 11.94
CA VAL A 2 -13.73 -9.24 13.17
C VAL A 2 -13.64 -8.28 14.34
N GLY A 3 -13.04 -7.10 14.18
CA GLY A 3 -12.94 -6.08 15.23
C GLY A 3 -14.30 -5.71 15.82
N LYS A 4 -15.32 -5.48 14.97
CA LYS A 4 -16.69 -5.18 15.43
C LYS A 4 -17.31 -6.32 16.24
N LEU A 5 -16.99 -7.59 15.92
CA LEU A 5 -17.48 -8.74 16.71
C LEU A 5 -16.78 -8.82 18.08
N ILE A 6 -15.48 -8.58 18.12
CA ILE A 6 -14.70 -8.57 19.37
C ILE A 6 -15.19 -7.44 20.29
N LEU A 7 -15.36 -6.22 19.75
CA LEU A 7 -15.90 -5.07 20.49
C LEU A 7 -17.28 -5.39 21.09
N LYS A 8 -18.17 -6.01 20.32
CA LYS A 8 -19.50 -6.40 20.79
C LYS A 8 -19.42 -7.40 21.97
N GLN A 9 -18.54 -8.40 21.89
CA GLN A 9 -18.35 -9.37 22.96
C GLN A 9 -17.66 -8.78 24.20
N ALA A 10 -16.72 -7.85 24.01
CA ALA A 10 -16.04 -7.16 25.10
C ALA A 10 -16.97 -6.23 25.89
N ALA A 11 -17.99 -5.66 25.22
CA ALA A 11 -18.95 -4.76 25.84
C ALA A 11 -19.73 -5.40 26.99
N ASP A 12 -20.11 -6.68 26.89
CA ASP A 12 -20.86 -7.40 27.92
C ASP A 12 -20.11 -7.50 29.27
N LYS A 13 -18.76 -7.39 29.24
CA LYS A 13 -17.88 -7.44 30.40
C LYS A 13 -17.16 -6.14 30.71
N VAL A 14 -17.50 -5.07 29.96
CA VAL A 14 -16.85 -3.75 30.07
C VAL A 14 -15.32 -3.86 29.94
N GLN A 15 -14.84 -4.76 29.07
CA GLN A 15 -13.42 -4.97 28.86
C GLN A 15 -12.82 -3.84 28.01
N ARG A 16 -11.65 -3.35 28.38
CA ARG A 16 -10.84 -2.49 27.51
C ARG A 16 -10.27 -3.32 26.36
N VAL A 17 -10.32 -2.77 25.19
CA VAL A 17 -9.77 -3.41 23.97
C VAL A 17 -8.85 -2.45 23.26
N THR A 18 -7.74 -2.97 22.77
CA THR A 18 -6.87 -2.30 21.78
C THR A 18 -6.99 -3.09 20.50
N MET A 19 -7.32 -2.39 19.40
CA MET A 19 -7.54 -3.02 18.10
C MET A 19 -6.44 -2.60 17.14
N GLU A 20 -5.85 -3.59 16.49
CA GLU A 20 -4.96 -3.43 15.33
C GLU A 20 -5.60 -4.17 14.17
N LEU A 21 -6.16 -3.41 13.21
CA LEU A 21 -6.97 -3.95 12.13
C LEU A 21 -6.35 -3.64 10.76
N SER A 22 -7.17 -3.66 9.73
CA SER A 22 -6.73 -3.42 8.35
C SER A 22 -6.26 -1.99 8.11
N GLY A 23 -5.37 -1.81 7.14
CA GLY A 23 -4.99 -0.53 6.59
C GLY A 23 -5.08 -0.52 5.06
N HIS A 24 -5.25 0.66 4.47
CA HIS A 24 -5.21 0.84 3.00
C HIS A 24 -4.44 2.12 2.67
N SER A 25 -3.19 2.11 3.08
CA SER A 25 -2.34 3.29 3.19
C SER A 25 -2.12 4.00 1.85
N PRO A 26 -2.34 5.32 1.78
CA PRO A 26 -1.93 6.13 0.64
C PRO A 26 -0.41 6.34 0.66
N PHE A 27 0.21 6.33 -0.53
CA PHE A 27 1.58 6.72 -0.78
C PHE A 27 1.56 7.91 -1.72
N ILE A 28 1.92 9.09 -1.22
CA ILE A 28 1.80 10.37 -1.92
C ILE A 28 3.18 10.87 -2.33
N VAL A 29 3.37 11.14 -3.62
CA VAL A 29 4.61 11.70 -4.17
C VAL A 29 4.30 13.07 -4.74
N PHE A 30 4.73 14.12 -4.05
CA PHE A 30 4.57 15.51 -4.49
C PHE A 30 5.53 15.86 -5.62
N GLU A 31 5.26 16.98 -6.33
CA GLU A 31 6.05 17.45 -7.47
C GLU A 31 7.53 17.68 -7.12
N ASP A 32 7.80 18.19 -5.93
CA ASP A 32 9.12 18.55 -5.42
C ASP A 32 9.90 17.35 -4.84
N ALA A 33 9.30 16.17 -4.77
CA ALA A 33 9.91 14.97 -4.19
C ALA A 33 11.18 14.53 -4.96
N ASP A 34 12.12 13.96 -4.22
CA ASP A 34 13.20 13.19 -4.80
C ASP A 34 12.66 11.85 -5.32
N ILE A 35 12.45 11.75 -6.62
CA ILE A 35 11.80 10.59 -7.25
C ILE A 35 12.57 9.31 -7.04
N LYS A 36 13.90 9.36 -7.06
CA LYS A 36 14.74 8.18 -6.82
C LYS A 36 14.56 7.66 -5.41
N LYS A 37 14.64 8.55 -4.43
CA LYS A 37 14.43 8.23 -3.01
C LYS A 37 12.98 7.77 -2.76
N ALA A 38 11.99 8.44 -3.35
CA ALA A 38 10.59 8.05 -3.23
C ALA A 38 10.33 6.64 -3.78
N ALA A 39 10.92 6.27 -4.93
CA ALA A 39 10.80 4.93 -5.48
C ALA A 39 11.47 3.86 -4.58
N ASP A 40 12.63 4.16 -3.97
CA ASP A 40 13.30 3.24 -3.05
C ASP A 40 12.46 3.02 -1.78
N ILE A 41 11.91 4.08 -1.21
CA ILE A 41 10.98 4.03 -0.07
C ILE A 41 9.75 3.19 -0.43
N ALA A 42 9.14 3.48 -1.58
CA ALA A 42 7.95 2.79 -2.05
C ALA A 42 8.16 1.28 -2.20
N ILE A 43 9.28 0.86 -2.81
CA ILE A 43 9.64 -0.56 -2.97
C ILE A 43 9.83 -1.24 -1.62
N SER A 44 10.62 -0.61 -0.74
CA SER A 44 10.88 -1.14 0.60
C SER A 44 9.60 -1.29 1.43
N ALA A 45 8.73 -0.27 1.44
CA ALA A 45 7.49 -0.30 2.19
C ALA A 45 6.45 -1.26 1.58
N LYS A 46 6.32 -1.27 0.24
CA LYS A 46 5.29 -2.06 -0.46
C LYS A 46 5.58 -3.55 -0.46
N PHE A 47 6.82 -3.92 -0.76
CA PHE A 47 7.15 -5.32 -0.98
C PHE A 47 7.69 -6.06 0.25
N ARG A 48 7.82 -5.37 1.39
CA ARG A 48 8.05 -6.03 2.68
C ARG A 48 6.98 -7.10 2.89
N ASN A 49 7.39 -8.31 3.24
CA ASN A 49 6.53 -9.48 3.42
C ASN A 49 5.53 -9.68 2.24
N ASN A 50 5.98 -9.36 1.03
CA ASN A 50 5.18 -9.46 -0.20
C ASN A 50 3.87 -8.62 -0.17
N GLY A 51 3.89 -7.48 0.50
CA GLY A 51 2.73 -6.60 0.68
C GLY A 51 1.69 -7.10 1.68
N GLN A 52 1.96 -8.19 2.40
CA GLN A 52 1.08 -8.76 3.41
C GLN A 52 1.35 -8.11 4.78
N VAL A 53 1.18 -6.80 4.85
CA VAL A 53 1.39 -5.96 6.04
C VAL A 53 0.29 -4.91 6.10
N CYS A 54 -0.29 -4.67 7.28
CA CYS A 54 -1.38 -3.72 7.49
C CYS A 54 -1.01 -2.27 7.14
N ILE A 55 0.27 -1.91 7.24
CA ILE A 55 0.81 -0.60 6.84
C ILE A 55 1.36 -0.58 5.41
N SER A 56 1.22 -1.66 4.62
CA SER A 56 1.67 -1.66 3.22
C SER A 56 1.00 -0.55 2.43
N PRO A 57 1.74 0.30 1.69
CA PRO A 57 1.12 1.27 0.81
C PRO A 57 0.37 0.56 -0.32
N ASN A 58 -0.90 0.89 -0.47
CA ASN A 58 -1.82 0.23 -1.39
C ASN A 58 -2.50 1.18 -2.38
N ARG A 59 -2.41 2.49 -2.16
CA ARG A 59 -2.98 3.53 -3.02
C ARG A 59 -1.90 4.56 -3.35
N PHE A 60 -1.36 4.51 -4.57
CA PHE A 60 -0.24 5.36 -4.97
C PHE A 60 -0.74 6.58 -5.72
N TYR A 61 -0.56 7.75 -5.13
CA TYR A 61 -0.88 9.04 -5.71
C TYR A 61 0.41 9.77 -6.06
N ILE A 62 0.63 10.05 -7.34
CA ILE A 62 1.84 10.72 -7.84
C ILE A 62 1.44 12.02 -8.53
N HIS A 63 2.10 13.13 -8.19
CA HIS A 63 1.86 14.40 -8.87
C HIS A 63 2.02 14.24 -10.39
N GLU A 64 1.08 14.79 -11.19
CA GLU A 64 1.00 14.53 -12.62
C GLU A 64 2.32 14.81 -13.35
N ASN A 65 3.05 15.87 -12.98
CA ASN A 65 4.33 16.24 -13.58
C ASN A 65 5.49 15.27 -13.26
N LYS A 66 5.29 14.36 -12.30
CA LYS A 66 6.29 13.36 -11.87
C LYS A 66 5.87 11.92 -12.11
N LYS A 67 4.65 11.72 -12.61
CA LYS A 67 4.07 10.38 -12.73
C LYS A 67 4.90 9.47 -13.62
N ASP A 68 5.21 9.91 -14.82
CA ASP A 68 5.92 9.07 -15.80
C ASP A 68 7.33 8.73 -15.32
N GLU A 69 8.06 9.72 -14.73
CA GLU A 69 9.38 9.50 -14.16
C GLU A 69 9.34 8.47 -13.02
N PHE A 70 8.40 8.62 -12.08
CA PHE A 70 8.25 7.72 -10.95
C PHE A 70 7.84 6.30 -11.40
N VAL A 71 6.83 6.19 -12.26
CA VAL A 71 6.30 4.90 -12.74
C VAL A 71 7.40 4.10 -13.46
N ASN A 72 8.13 4.74 -14.38
CA ASN A 72 9.20 4.08 -15.13
C ASN A 72 10.30 3.56 -14.19
N LEU A 73 10.74 4.40 -13.26
CA LEU A 73 11.78 4.03 -12.29
C LEU A 73 11.29 2.92 -11.34
N PHE A 74 10.05 3.01 -10.85
CA PHE A 74 9.47 2.02 -9.96
C PHE A 74 9.32 0.66 -10.65
N VAL A 75 8.84 0.63 -11.90
CA VAL A 75 8.75 -0.60 -12.72
C VAL A 75 10.15 -1.20 -12.94
N GLU A 76 11.15 -0.39 -13.32
CA GLU A 76 12.52 -0.87 -13.53
C GLU A 76 13.11 -1.50 -12.26
N LYS A 77 12.94 -0.86 -11.10
CA LYS A 77 13.42 -1.38 -9.83
C LYS A 77 12.67 -2.64 -9.40
N THR A 78 11.34 -2.66 -9.57
CA THR A 78 10.50 -3.81 -9.22
C THR A 78 10.85 -5.06 -10.03
N LYS A 79 11.19 -4.92 -11.32
CA LYS A 79 11.65 -6.03 -12.17
C LYS A 79 12.90 -6.73 -11.65
N LYS A 80 13.73 -6.05 -10.85
CA LYS A 80 14.97 -6.59 -10.30
C LYS A 80 14.76 -7.39 -9.01
N LEU A 81 13.54 -7.36 -8.44
CA LEU A 81 13.24 -8.08 -7.20
C LEU A 81 13.24 -9.59 -7.45
N LYS A 82 14.02 -10.31 -6.66
CA LYS A 82 14.15 -11.76 -6.76
C LYS A 82 13.03 -12.45 -5.99
N ILE A 83 12.20 -13.17 -6.74
CA ILE A 83 11.15 -14.04 -6.17
C ILE A 83 11.80 -15.39 -5.84
N GLY A 84 11.51 -15.95 -4.66
CA GLY A 84 12.10 -17.21 -4.26
C GLY A 84 11.65 -17.72 -2.90
N ASN A 85 12.31 -18.79 -2.46
CA ASN A 85 12.15 -19.34 -1.12
C ASN A 85 12.76 -18.37 -0.09
N GLY A 86 12.01 -18.03 0.96
CA GLY A 86 12.50 -17.11 2.01
C GLY A 86 13.71 -17.63 2.82
N MET A 87 14.09 -18.89 2.65
CA MET A 87 15.32 -19.42 3.25
C MET A 87 16.56 -19.10 2.39
N ASP A 88 16.40 -18.67 1.14
CA ASP A 88 17.49 -18.26 0.29
C ASP A 88 17.86 -16.80 0.59
N PRO A 89 19.13 -16.49 0.90
CA PRO A 89 19.54 -15.16 1.35
C PRO A 89 19.30 -14.06 0.32
N ASP A 90 19.25 -14.40 -0.96
CA ASP A 90 19.01 -13.43 -2.04
C ASP A 90 17.51 -13.20 -2.33
N THR A 91 16.61 -13.95 -1.72
CA THR A 91 15.18 -13.79 -1.94
C THR A 91 14.67 -12.48 -1.34
N GLN A 92 13.98 -11.70 -2.14
CA GLN A 92 13.35 -10.44 -1.74
C GLN A 92 11.82 -10.54 -1.65
N LEU A 93 11.23 -11.44 -2.44
CA LEU A 93 9.80 -11.70 -2.46
C LEU A 93 9.53 -13.18 -2.24
N GLY A 94 8.94 -13.52 -1.09
CA GLY A 94 8.48 -14.86 -0.78
C GLY A 94 7.06 -15.14 -1.32
N PRO A 95 6.47 -16.30 -0.97
CA PRO A 95 5.09 -16.62 -1.33
C PRO A 95 4.07 -15.83 -0.50
N LEU A 96 2.84 -15.81 -0.98
CA LEU A 96 1.67 -15.47 -0.17
C LEU A 96 1.43 -16.56 0.88
N THR A 97 0.70 -16.22 1.96
CA THR A 97 0.55 -17.11 3.12
C THR A 97 -0.36 -18.31 2.87
N THR A 98 -1.38 -18.18 2.00
CA THR A 98 -2.39 -19.24 1.79
C THR A 98 -2.88 -19.29 0.35
N GLN A 99 -3.42 -20.46 -0.06
CA GLN A 99 -4.11 -20.60 -1.34
C GLN A 99 -5.30 -19.65 -1.45
N LYS A 100 -6.03 -19.43 -0.36
CA LYS A 100 -7.14 -18.48 -0.32
C LYS A 100 -6.68 -17.07 -0.70
N ARG A 101 -5.56 -16.62 -0.11
CA ARG A 101 -4.99 -15.29 -0.43
C ARG A 101 -4.56 -15.21 -1.90
N LEU A 102 -3.94 -16.25 -2.43
CA LEU A 102 -3.55 -16.29 -3.84
C LEU A 102 -4.78 -16.15 -4.75
N ASN A 103 -5.87 -16.86 -4.47
CA ASN A 103 -7.10 -16.76 -5.26
C ASN A 103 -7.71 -15.34 -5.17
N GLU A 104 -7.77 -14.75 -3.97
CA GLU A 104 -8.26 -13.37 -3.78
C GLU A 104 -7.43 -12.33 -4.54
N ILE A 105 -6.10 -12.51 -4.61
CA ILE A 105 -5.21 -11.66 -5.40
C ILE A 105 -5.48 -11.81 -6.89
N GLU A 106 -5.64 -13.04 -7.38
CA GLU A 106 -5.95 -13.31 -8.80
C GLU A 106 -7.29 -12.69 -9.20
N GLU A 107 -8.33 -12.89 -8.38
CA GLU A 107 -9.65 -12.30 -8.59
C GLU A 107 -9.59 -10.76 -8.62
N LEU A 108 -8.85 -10.14 -7.69
CA LEU A 108 -8.71 -8.70 -7.63
C LEU A 108 -7.94 -8.15 -8.84
N VAL A 109 -6.90 -8.84 -9.30
CA VAL A 109 -6.14 -8.48 -10.50
C VAL A 109 -7.04 -8.52 -11.74
N GLU A 110 -7.79 -9.60 -11.94
CA GLU A 110 -8.70 -9.73 -13.09
C GLU A 110 -9.82 -8.67 -13.03
N LYS A 111 -10.38 -8.42 -11.86
CA LYS A 111 -11.37 -7.37 -11.67
C LYS A 111 -10.82 -5.99 -12.02
N THR A 112 -9.63 -5.67 -11.55
CA THR A 112 -8.96 -4.38 -11.83
C THR A 112 -8.71 -4.18 -13.33
N LYS A 113 -8.33 -5.25 -14.05
CA LYS A 113 -8.22 -5.22 -15.53
C LYS A 113 -9.57 -4.95 -16.20
N GLN A 114 -10.63 -5.65 -15.75
CA GLN A 114 -11.99 -5.47 -16.29
C GLN A 114 -12.53 -4.05 -16.06
N GLU A 115 -12.14 -3.40 -14.96
CA GLU A 115 -12.45 -2.01 -14.65
C GLU A 115 -11.69 -1.01 -15.53
N GLY A 116 -10.71 -1.46 -16.34
CA GLY A 116 -10.00 -0.67 -17.32
C GLY A 116 -8.55 -0.31 -16.97
N ALA A 117 -8.00 -0.87 -15.90
CA ALA A 117 -6.59 -0.66 -15.54
C ALA A 117 -5.65 -1.34 -16.55
N LYS A 118 -4.52 -0.70 -16.80
CA LYS A 118 -3.42 -1.23 -17.61
C LYS A 118 -2.37 -1.89 -16.70
N VAL A 119 -2.07 -3.15 -16.93
CA VAL A 119 -0.96 -3.83 -16.24
C VAL A 119 0.36 -3.43 -16.89
N LEU A 120 1.25 -2.84 -16.11
CA LEU A 120 2.61 -2.44 -16.53
C LEU A 120 3.65 -3.53 -16.22
N LEU A 121 3.41 -4.32 -15.16
CA LEU A 121 4.28 -5.41 -14.71
C LEU A 121 3.46 -6.47 -13.97
N GLY A 122 3.85 -7.73 -14.08
CA GLY A 122 3.26 -8.84 -13.32
C GLY A 122 1.87 -9.24 -13.80
N GLY A 123 0.95 -9.41 -12.86
CA GLY A 123 -0.44 -9.79 -13.12
C GLY A 123 -0.63 -11.30 -13.34
N LYS A 124 0.31 -12.12 -12.87
CA LYS A 124 0.30 -13.59 -13.04
C LYS A 124 1.16 -14.29 -11.99
N ARG A 125 1.06 -15.59 -11.92
CA ARG A 125 2.00 -16.42 -11.16
C ARG A 125 3.35 -16.47 -11.89
N PRO A 126 4.50 -16.42 -11.17
CA PRO A 126 5.81 -16.52 -11.78
C PRO A 126 6.03 -17.93 -12.34
N ALA A 127 6.74 -18.02 -13.48
CA ALA A 127 7.13 -19.30 -14.06
C ALA A 127 8.17 -20.03 -13.18
N GLY A 128 8.18 -21.36 -13.24
CA GLY A 128 9.17 -22.19 -12.55
C GLY A 128 8.87 -22.53 -11.08
N PHE A 129 7.77 -22.02 -10.52
CA PHE A 129 7.36 -22.34 -9.15
C PHE A 129 6.20 -23.36 -9.15
N ASN A 130 6.52 -24.64 -8.97
CA ASN A 130 5.53 -25.73 -8.92
C ASN A 130 4.91 -25.94 -7.54
N LYS A 131 5.47 -25.30 -6.49
CA LYS A 131 5.00 -25.35 -5.11
C LYS A 131 5.06 -23.96 -4.50
N GLY A 132 4.15 -23.69 -3.55
CA GLY A 132 4.01 -22.40 -2.88
C GLY A 132 3.06 -21.46 -3.62
N PHE A 133 2.62 -20.41 -2.90
CA PHE A 133 1.59 -19.48 -3.35
C PHE A 133 2.23 -18.19 -3.90
N PHE A 134 3.12 -18.36 -4.89
CA PHE A 134 3.86 -17.23 -5.46
C PHE A 134 2.99 -16.44 -6.43
N TYR A 135 3.14 -15.11 -6.37
CA TYR A 135 2.53 -14.15 -7.29
C TYR A 135 3.51 -13.04 -7.62
N GLU A 136 3.55 -12.62 -8.89
CA GLU A 136 4.45 -11.54 -9.31
C GLU A 136 4.03 -10.19 -8.73
N PRO A 137 4.99 -9.31 -8.35
CA PRO A 137 4.67 -7.92 -8.05
C PRO A 137 3.96 -7.30 -9.25
N THR A 138 2.78 -6.73 -9.00
CA THR A 138 1.88 -6.29 -10.06
C THR A 138 1.63 -4.81 -9.97
N ILE A 139 1.95 -4.09 -11.05
CA ILE A 139 1.81 -2.65 -11.14
C ILE A 139 0.73 -2.31 -12.16
N PHE A 140 -0.22 -1.49 -11.73
CA PHE A 140 -1.31 -1.00 -12.56
C PHE A 140 -1.19 0.50 -12.81
N ASP A 141 -1.43 0.91 -14.04
CA ASP A 141 -1.69 2.29 -14.43
C ASP A 141 -3.13 2.45 -14.92
N ASN A 142 -3.53 3.68 -15.18
CA ASN A 142 -4.89 4.03 -15.61
C ASN A 142 -5.98 3.58 -14.60
N VAL A 143 -5.63 3.61 -13.31
CA VAL A 143 -6.55 3.30 -12.21
C VAL A 143 -7.34 4.54 -11.83
N LYS A 144 -8.61 4.35 -11.39
CA LYS A 144 -9.48 5.39 -10.85
C LYS A 144 -9.83 5.08 -9.40
N ASP A 145 -10.20 6.10 -8.62
CA ASP A 145 -10.52 5.94 -7.19
C ASP A 145 -11.75 5.05 -6.94
N ASP A 146 -12.64 4.91 -7.93
CA ASP A 146 -13.82 4.06 -7.84
C ASP A 146 -13.55 2.58 -8.13
N PHE A 147 -12.34 2.20 -8.58
CA PHE A 147 -11.98 0.81 -8.82
C PHE A 147 -11.93 -0.02 -7.54
N THR A 148 -12.23 -1.30 -7.65
CA THR A 148 -12.28 -2.23 -6.50
C THR A 148 -10.95 -2.27 -5.74
N ILE A 149 -9.81 -2.25 -6.44
CA ILE A 149 -8.47 -2.26 -5.84
C ILE A 149 -8.19 -1.03 -4.95
N MET A 150 -8.90 0.09 -5.16
CA MET A 150 -8.78 1.30 -4.36
C MET A 150 -9.67 1.30 -3.11
N LYS A 151 -10.64 0.39 -3.04
CA LYS A 151 -11.62 0.24 -1.95
C LYS A 151 -11.34 -0.96 -1.05
N GLN A 152 -10.62 -1.95 -1.55
CA GLN A 152 -10.37 -3.20 -0.86
C GLN A 152 -8.86 -3.37 -0.60
N GLU A 153 -8.48 -3.56 0.66
CA GLU A 153 -7.09 -3.88 1.03
C GLU A 153 -6.66 -5.19 0.34
N PRO A 154 -5.65 -5.17 -0.56
CA PRO A 154 -5.24 -6.36 -1.30
C PRO A 154 -4.48 -7.37 -0.44
N PHE A 155 -3.75 -6.90 0.58
CA PHE A 155 -2.85 -7.70 1.41
C PHE A 155 -1.93 -8.59 0.58
N GLY A 156 -1.28 -7.98 -0.40
CA GLY A 156 -0.43 -8.64 -1.40
C GLY A 156 0.34 -7.64 -2.28
N PRO A 157 1.08 -8.11 -3.29
CA PRO A 157 2.05 -7.31 -4.04
C PRO A 157 1.42 -6.50 -5.19
N LEU A 158 0.29 -5.84 -4.94
CA LEU A 158 -0.44 -5.06 -5.95
C LEU A 158 -0.24 -3.55 -5.74
N VAL A 159 0.03 -2.83 -6.81
CA VAL A 159 0.39 -1.40 -6.82
C VAL A 159 -0.46 -0.65 -7.85
N PRO A 160 -1.61 -0.11 -7.49
CA PRO A 160 -2.36 0.82 -8.33
C PRO A 160 -1.74 2.22 -8.28
N MET A 161 -1.53 2.85 -9.44
CA MET A 161 -0.93 4.18 -9.56
C MET A 161 -1.90 5.17 -10.20
N LEU A 162 -2.10 6.30 -9.53
CA LEU A 162 -2.96 7.39 -9.95
C LEU A 162 -2.18 8.70 -9.97
N SER A 163 -2.64 9.68 -10.76
CA SER A 163 -2.11 11.05 -10.70
C SER A 163 -3.01 11.96 -9.88
N PHE A 164 -2.42 13.06 -9.38
CA PHE A 164 -3.11 14.19 -8.79
C PHE A 164 -2.44 15.51 -9.23
N LYS A 165 -3.12 16.66 -9.04
CA LYS A 165 -2.66 17.98 -9.47
C LYS A 165 -2.39 18.94 -8.34
N SER A 166 -3.12 18.85 -7.24
CA SER A 166 -3.01 19.81 -6.13
C SER A 166 -2.94 19.11 -4.78
N PHE A 167 -2.46 19.84 -3.79
CA PHE A 167 -2.41 19.39 -2.41
C PHE A 167 -3.82 18.99 -1.90
N ASP A 168 -4.80 19.88 -2.03
CA ASP A 168 -6.15 19.65 -1.51
C ASP A 168 -6.81 18.44 -2.17
N GLU A 169 -6.64 18.28 -3.50
CA GLU A 169 -7.15 17.10 -4.23
C GLU A 169 -6.61 15.80 -3.64
N VAL A 170 -5.30 15.70 -3.41
CA VAL A 170 -4.71 14.44 -2.95
C VAL A 170 -5.07 14.14 -1.51
N ILE A 171 -5.17 15.15 -0.65
CA ILE A 171 -5.60 14.97 0.75
C ILE A 171 -7.04 14.48 0.81
N GLU A 172 -7.96 15.11 0.07
CA GLU A 172 -9.36 14.68 -0.01
C GLU A 172 -9.47 13.21 -0.46
N ARG A 173 -8.79 12.85 -1.56
CA ARG A 173 -8.79 11.48 -2.10
C ARG A 173 -8.13 10.47 -1.16
N ALA A 174 -7.05 10.85 -0.50
CA ALA A 174 -6.38 10.00 0.48
C ALA A 174 -7.27 9.72 1.70
N ASN A 175 -8.01 10.73 2.16
CA ASN A 175 -8.90 10.64 3.32
C ASN A 175 -10.25 9.96 3.01
N ASN A 176 -10.64 9.88 1.75
CA ASN A 176 -11.90 9.23 1.33
C ASN A 176 -11.81 7.69 1.41
N HIS A 177 -11.60 7.20 2.61
CA HIS A 177 -11.54 5.76 2.91
C HIS A 177 -11.98 5.48 4.36
N GLU A 178 -12.57 4.31 4.59
CA GLU A 178 -13.01 3.88 5.94
C GLU A 178 -11.85 3.48 6.87
N LEU A 179 -10.67 3.21 6.32
CA LEU A 179 -9.48 2.81 7.06
C LEU A 179 -8.51 3.99 7.19
N GLY A 180 -7.83 4.10 8.33
CA GLY A 180 -6.87 5.16 8.61
C GLY A 180 -5.73 4.69 9.52
N LEU A 181 -4.89 3.74 9.05
CA LEU A 181 -3.78 3.25 9.86
C LEU A 181 -2.51 4.06 9.64
N CYS A 182 -2.05 4.16 8.39
CA CYS A 182 -0.82 4.84 8.03
C CYS A 182 -0.93 5.55 6.67
N SER A 183 -0.17 6.63 6.52
CA SER A 183 0.06 7.34 5.25
C SER A 183 1.55 7.57 5.02
N TYR A 184 1.96 7.63 3.75
CA TYR A 184 3.33 7.92 3.33
C TYR A 184 3.34 9.16 2.45
N VAL A 185 4.29 10.06 2.71
CA VAL A 185 4.43 11.34 2.01
C VAL A 185 5.86 11.53 1.58
N CYS A 186 6.10 11.81 0.30
CA CYS A 186 7.40 12.15 -0.25
C CYS A 186 7.35 13.59 -0.77
N THR A 187 8.10 14.50 -0.14
CA THR A 187 8.20 15.92 -0.49
C THR A 187 9.49 16.53 0.07
N LYS A 188 9.99 17.60 -0.51
CA LYS A 188 11.06 18.45 0.05
C LYS A 188 10.51 19.70 0.73
N SER A 189 9.23 20.03 0.52
CA SER A 189 8.56 21.16 1.14
C SER A 189 8.22 20.85 2.60
N MET A 190 8.73 21.66 3.51
CA MET A 190 8.35 21.60 4.93
C MET A 190 6.86 21.93 5.13
N GLU A 191 6.31 22.82 4.31
CA GLU A 191 4.89 23.17 4.33
C GLU A 191 4.02 21.97 3.95
N ASN A 192 4.29 21.31 2.81
CA ASN A 192 3.56 20.12 2.39
C ASN A 192 3.69 18.99 3.42
N ALA A 193 4.88 18.80 4.00
CA ALA A 193 5.11 17.80 5.04
C ALA A 193 4.26 18.06 6.28
N HIS A 194 4.26 19.30 6.76
CA HIS A 194 3.49 19.70 7.93
C HIS A 194 1.98 19.59 7.69
N LEU A 195 1.48 20.22 6.61
CA LEU A 195 0.06 20.21 6.29
C LEU A 195 -0.46 18.80 6.04
N ALA A 196 0.30 17.94 5.35
CA ALA A 196 -0.08 16.55 5.16
C ALA A 196 -0.13 15.78 6.50
N SER A 197 0.79 16.04 7.41
CA SER A 197 0.79 15.42 8.74
C SER A 197 -0.43 15.81 9.58
N GLU A 198 -0.93 17.04 9.42
CA GLU A 198 -2.11 17.55 10.15
C GLU A 198 -3.43 17.11 9.51
N GLN A 199 -3.47 16.96 8.17
CA GLN A 199 -4.73 16.79 7.44
C GLN A 199 -5.01 15.36 7.00
N LEU A 200 -3.99 14.47 6.96
CA LEU A 200 -4.22 13.07 6.63
C LEU A 200 -4.87 12.35 7.81
N GLU A 201 -6.02 11.75 7.56
CA GLU A 201 -6.81 11.03 8.56
C GLU A 201 -6.30 9.60 8.75
N THR A 202 -5.08 9.49 9.29
CA THR A 202 -4.43 8.22 9.63
C THR A 202 -3.70 8.32 10.98
N GLY A 203 -3.56 7.20 11.68
CA GLY A 203 -2.88 7.16 12.97
C GLY A 203 -1.40 7.51 12.91
N SER A 204 -0.76 7.32 11.74
CA SER A 204 0.65 7.68 11.52
C SER A 204 0.87 8.24 10.12
N VAL A 205 1.71 9.27 10.01
CA VAL A 205 2.16 9.82 8.72
C VAL A 205 3.67 9.74 8.63
N ALA A 206 4.17 8.96 7.69
CA ALA A 206 5.60 8.79 7.42
C ALA A 206 6.06 9.76 6.33
N VAL A 207 6.92 10.71 6.67
CA VAL A 207 7.45 11.69 5.72
C VAL A 207 8.85 11.30 5.28
N ASN A 208 9.06 11.08 3.98
CA ASN A 208 10.34 10.70 3.37
C ASN A 208 11.00 9.45 3.98
N THR A 209 10.19 8.55 4.53
CA THR A 209 10.62 7.27 5.09
C THR A 209 9.59 6.17 4.81
N GLY A 210 10.04 4.92 4.73
CA GLY A 210 9.18 3.73 4.67
C GLY A 210 8.99 3.04 6.03
N VAL A 211 9.60 3.60 7.10
CA VAL A 211 9.55 3.04 8.45
C VAL A 211 8.51 3.82 9.26
N VAL A 212 7.49 3.13 9.74
CA VAL A 212 6.37 3.69 10.53
C VAL A 212 6.36 3.14 11.95
N ALA A 213 6.51 1.83 12.08
CA ALA A 213 6.50 1.18 13.38
C ALA A 213 7.90 1.28 14.00
N ILE A 214 8.04 2.15 14.99
CA ILE A 214 9.26 2.36 15.77
C ILE A 214 8.92 2.27 17.27
N ALA A 215 9.87 1.83 18.09
CA ALA A 215 9.64 1.62 19.53
C ALA A 215 9.38 2.92 20.30
N GLU A 216 9.88 4.04 19.77
CA GLU A 216 9.82 5.36 20.40
C GLU A 216 8.51 6.10 20.20
N ALA A 217 7.65 5.64 19.28
CA ALA A 217 6.38 6.30 18.97
C ALA A 217 5.19 5.35 19.13
N PRO A 218 4.04 5.85 19.61
CA PRO A 218 2.80 5.07 19.61
C PRO A 218 2.44 4.62 18.20
N PHE A 219 1.94 3.39 18.09
CA PHE A 219 1.41 2.83 16.85
C PHE A 219 -0.06 2.49 17.02
N GLY A 220 -0.88 2.89 16.06
CA GLY A 220 -2.31 2.61 16.05
C GLY A 220 -3.01 3.33 14.90
N GLY A 221 -4.26 2.95 14.67
CA GLY A 221 -5.09 3.52 13.64
C GLY A 221 -6.16 4.45 14.18
N ILE A 222 -6.87 5.06 13.24
CA ILE A 222 -8.14 5.76 13.45
C ILE A 222 -9.17 5.17 12.50
N LYS A 223 -10.41 5.67 12.53
CA LYS A 223 -11.52 5.15 11.73
C LYS A 223 -11.75 3.64 12.03
N GLN A 224 -11.78 2.79 11.00
CA GLN A 224 -11.98 1.35 11.19
C GLN A 224 -10.67 0.55 11.27
N SER A 225 -9.53 1.20 11.38
CA SER A 225 -8.22 0.54 11.54
C SER A 225 -7.85 0.21 12.98
N GLY A 226 -8.50 0.81 13.96
CA GLY A 226 -8.27 0.48 15.37
C GLY A 226 -8.39 1.64 16.31
#